data_76cf501f3e407ad2189e982f44faac38
#
_entry.id   76cf501f3e407ad2189e982f44faac38
#
_cell.length_a   1.000
_cell.length_b   1.000
_cell.length_c   1.000
_cell.angle_alpha   90.00
_cell.angle_beta   90.00
_cell.angle_gamma   90.00
#
_symmetry.space_group_name_H-M   'P 1'
#
loop_
_entity.id
_entity.type
_entity.pdbx_description
1 polymer ?
#
loop_
_entity_poly.entity_id
_entity_poly.type
_entity_poly.pdbx_seq_one_letter_code
_entity_poly.pdbx_strand_id
1 'polypeptide(L)'
;LIDSFITKSRPFEIMATLQILEFPDPRLRKIAAPVTVFDANLEVLISSMFETMYEADGIGLAATQVNVHKRLLVLDVSEEKDGPQTFINPTYEVIEEALTEHDEGCLSVPGFYETVARPSAIKVTAQNLKGETFEREATGILSTCIQHEIDHLDGKLFVDYLSTLKRQRIRSKLEKEHKKSA
;
A
#
# COMPACT_ATOMS: atom_id res chain seq x y z
N LEU A 1 -46.31 -16.44 22.63
CA LEU A 1 -45.19 -16.98 21.84
C LEU A 1 -44.37 -15.81 21.29
N ILE A 2 -43.31 -15.47 22.00
CA ILE A 2 -42.41 -14.35 21.64
C ILE A 2 -41.17 -15.03 21.10
N ASP A 3 -40.99 -14.99 19.76
CA ASP A 3 -39.77 -15.45 19.12
C ASP A 3 -38.67 -14.41 19.32
N SER A 4 -37.68 -14.82 20.12
CA SER A 4 -36.47 -14.03 20.37
C SER A 4 -35.56 -14.09 19.15
N PHE A 5 -35.49 -13.00 18.38
CA PHE A 5 -34.40 -12.77 17.44
C PHE A 5 -33.10 -12.54 18.23
N ILE A 6 -32.34 -13.60 18.45
CA ILE A 6 -30.95 -13.48 18.87
C ILE A 6 -30.14 -13.05 17.65
N THR A 7 -29.89 -11.78 17.51
CA THR A 7 -28.83 -11.27 16.66
C THR A 7 -27.51 -11.80 17.17
N LYS A 8 -26.94 -12.80 16.48
CA LYS A 8 -25.55 -13.21 16.67
C LYS A 8 -24.67 -12.00 16.30
N SER A 9 -24.29 -11.22 17.31
CA SER A 9 -23.16 -10.33 17.22
C SER A 9 -21.94 -11.19 16.88
N ARG A 10 -21.34 -10.98 15.68
CA ARG A 10 -20.01 -11.52 15.39
C ARG A 10 -19.08 -11.00 16.49
N PRO A 11 -18.25 -11.86 17.11
CA PRO A 11 -17.25 -11.37 18.03
C PRO A 11 -16.38 -10.35 17.27
N PHE A 12 -16.13 -9.23 17.89
CA PHE A 12 -15.13 -8.25 17.45
C PHE A 12 -13.79 -9.00 17.45
N GLU A 13 -13.43 -9.61 16.33
CA GLU A 13 -12.05 -10.07 16.16
C GLU A 13 -11.19 -8.81 16.27
N ILE A 14 -10.36 -8.74 17.30
CA ILE A 14 -9.35 -7.71 17.47
C ILE A 14 -8.48 -7.80 16.22
N MET A 15 -8.66 -6.84 15.30
CA MET A 15 -7.85 -6.76 14.10
C MET A 15 -6.44 -6.38 14.56
N ALA A 16 -5.46 -7.22 14.25
CA ALA A 16 -4.10 -7.03 14.70
C ALA A 16 -3.36 -6.15 13.71
N THR A 17 -2.74 -5.10 14.20
CA THR A 17 -1.79 -4.31 13.43
C THR A 17 -0.67 -5.20 12.90
N LEU A 18 -0.36 -5.05 11.62
CA LEU A 18 0.67 -5.82 10.96
C LEU A 18 2.03 -5.12 11.09
N GLN A 19 3.09 -5.90 11.19
CA GLN A 19 4.44 -5.34 11.20
C GLN A 19 4.82 -4.84 9.80
N ILE A 20 5.16 -3.56 9.69
CA ILE A 20 5.68 -2.98 8.45
C ILE A 20 7.17 -3.33 8.33
N LEU A 21 7.55 -3.85 7.17
CA LEU A 21 8.95 -4.09 6.81
C LEU A 21 9.61 -2.77 6.43
N GLU A 22 10.84 -2.56 6.88
CA GLU A 22 11.59 -1.35 6.58
C GLU A 22 12.80 -1.64 5.68
N PHE A 23 13.09 -0.70 4.79
CA PHE A 23 14.27 -0.73 3.95
C PHE A 23 15.54 -0.73 4.81
N PRO A 24 16.53 -1.59 4.52
CA PRO A 24 16.71 -2.37 3.29
C PRO A 24 16.31 -3.86 3.37
N ASP A 25 15.24 -4.21 4.08
CA ASP A 25 14.80 -5.61 4.19
C ASP A 25 14.60 -6.24 2.79
N PRO A 26 15.26 -7.38 2.50
CA PRO A 26 15.20 -7.99 1.17
C PRO A 26 13.81 -8.53 0.81
N ARG A 27 12.91 -8.75 1.78
CA ARG A 27 11.53 -9.16 1.54
C ARG A 27 10.73 -8.11 0.77
N LEU A 28 11.08 -6.81 0.90
CA LEU A 28 10.50 -5.72 0.12
C LEU A 28 10.82 -5.79 -1.38
N ARG A 29 11.76 -6.65 -1.78
CA ARG A 29 12.18 -6.81 -3.19
C ARG A 29 11.50 -7.99 -3.89
N LYS A 30 10.62 -8.69 -3.20
CA LYS A 30 9.87 -9.80 -3.77
C LYS A 30 8.67 -9.29 -4.58
N ILE A 31 8.49 -9.86 -5.76
CA ILE A 31 7.34 -9.57 -6.61
C ILE A 31 6.10 -10.29 -6.05
N ALA A 32 5.00 -9.57 -5.97
CA ALA A 32 3.73 -10.08 -5.47
C ALA A 32 3.05 -11.00 -6.50
N ALA A 33 2.54 -12.14 -6.04
CA ALA A 33 1.73 -13.05 -6.87
C ALA A 33 0.27 -12.55 -6.97
N PRO A 34 -0.42 -12.84 -8.07
CA PRO A 34 -1.84 -12.51 -8.19
C PRO A 34 -2.69 -13.14 -7.07
N VAL A 35 -3.70 -12.41 -6.63
CA VAL A 35 -4.76 -12.93 -5.77
C VAL A 35 -5.71 -13.77 -6.63
N THR A 36 -5.92 -15.02 -6.26
CA THR A 36 -6.81 -15.95 -6.98
C THR A 36 -7.98 -16.42 -6.14
N VAL A 37 -7.96 -16.16 -4.83
CA VAL A 37 -9.00 -16.55 -3.87
C VAL A 37 -9.53 -15.31 -3.18
N PHE A 38 -10.84 -15.10 -3.30
CA PHE A 38 -11.57 -13.96 -2.74
C PHE A 38 -12.46 -14.49 -1.62
N ASP A 39 -11.90 -14.62 -0.43
CA ASP A 39 -12.53 -15.22 0.73
C ASP A 39 -12.49 -14.29 1.96
N ALA A 40 -13.05 -14.77 3.07
CA ALA A 40 -13.06 -14.04 4.34
C ALA A 40 -11.64 -13.73 4.86
N ASN A 41 -10.62 -14.56 4.55
CA ASN A 41 -9.25 -14.30 4.98
C ASN A 41 -8.66 -13.10 4.22
N LEU A 42 -9.05 -12.93 2.96
CA LEU A 42 -8.66 -11.75 2.18
C LEU A 42 -9.30 -10.47 2.76
N GLU A 43 -10.57 -10.53 3.16
CA GLU A 43 -11.26 -9.41 3.81
C GLU A 43 -10.60 -9.03 5.15
N VAL A 44 -10.24 -10.03 5.97
CA VAL A 44 -9.51 -9.79 7.24
C VAL A 44 -8.15 -9.16 6.99
N LEU A 45 -7.39 -9.64 5.99
CA LEU A 45 -6.10 -9.04 5.62
C LEU A 45 -6.26 -7.57 5.21
N ILE A 46 -7.23 -7.27 4.35
CA ILE A 46 -7.48 -5.90 3.88
C ILE A 46 -7.83 -4.98 5.05
N SER A 47 -8.68 -5.45 5.97
CA SER A 47 -9.05 -4.69 7.16
C SER A 47 -7.85 -4.42 8.06
N SER A 48 -6.99 -5.42 8.29
CA SER A 48 -5.74 -5.26 9.07
C SER A 48 -4.75 -4.33 8.38
N MET A 49 -4.70 -4.34 7.04
CA MET A 49 -3.86 -3.41 6.28
C MET A 49 -4.33 -1.96 6.42
N PHE A 50 -5.65 -1.70 6.37
CA PHE A 50 -6.18 -0.36 6.63
C PHE A 50 -5.86 0.12 8.04
N GLU A 51 -6.08 -0.70 9.05
CA GLU A 51 -5.74 -0.38 10.44
C GLU A 51 -4.25 -0.04 10.58
N THR A 52 -3.38 -0.89 10.03
CA THR A 52 -1.92 -0.67 10.02
C THR A 52 -1.55 0.64 9.33
N MET A 53 -2.14 0.91 8.17
CA MET A 53 -1.91 2.14 7.40
C MET A 53 -2.30 3.38 8.19
N TYR A 54 -3.49 3.38 8.80
CA TYR A 54 -3.99 4.52 9.57
C TYR A 54 -3.22 4.75 10.86
N GLU A 55 -2.83 3.69 11.58
CA GLU A 55 -1.99 3.81 12.79
C GLU A 55 -0.61 4.38 12.47
N ALA A 56 -0.07 4.11 11.29
CA ALA A 56 1.21 4.63 10.83
C ALA A 56 1.09 6.01 10.12
N ASP A 57 -0.09 6.65 10.17
CA ASP A 57 -0.38 7.92 9.47
C ASP A 57 -0.08 7.90 7.97
N GLY A 58 -0.21 6.72 7.35
CA GLY A 58 -0.03 6.52 5.91
C GLY A 58 -1.30 6.82 5.11
N ILE A 59 -1.12 7.04 3.80
CA ILE A 59 -2.20 7.22 2.81
C ILE A 59 -2.26 6.05 1.82
N GLY A 60 -1.29 5.14 1.86
CA GLY A 60 -1.21 3.92 1.05
C GLY A 60 -0.42 2.84 1.76
N LEU A 61 -0.72 1.59 1.44
CA LEU A 61 0.00 0.41 1.93
C LEU A 61 -0.18 -0.76 0.98
N ALA A 62 0.92 -1.31 0.49
CA ALA A 62 0.94 -2.53 -0.29
C ALA A 62 1.14 -3.77 0.61
N ALA A 63 0.54 -4.90 0.26
CA ALA A 63 0.62 -6.12 1.04
C ALA A 63 2.07 -6.63 1.21
N THR A 64 2.95 -6.38 0.24
CA THR A 64 4.38 -6.72 0.32
C THR A 64 5.10 -6.01 1.48
N GLN A 65 4.66 -4.81 1.85
CA GLN A 65 5.22 -4.06 2.99
C GLN A 65 4.93 -4.72 4.34
N VAL A 66 3.88 -5.52 4.43
CA VAL A 66 3.54 -6.32 5.62
C VAL A 66 3.86 -7.81 5.43
N ASN A 67 4.85 -8.12 4.58
CA ASN A 67 5.34 -9.46 4.30
C ASN A 67 4.30 -10.42 3.69
N VAL A 68 3.24 -9.92 3.07
CA VAL A 68 2.25 -10.69 2.32
C VAL A 68 2.45 -10.45 0.83
N HIS A 69 3.00 -11.45 0.11
CA HIS A 69 3.40 -11.30 -1.30
C HIS A 69 2.21 -11.59 -2.25
N LYS A 70 1.10 -10.87 -2.04
CA LYS A 70 -0.10 -10.87 -2.90
C LYS A 70 -0.25 -9.50 -3.58
N ARG A 71 -0.71 -9.48 -4.83
CA ARG A 71 -0.99 -8.22 -5.55
C ARG A 71 -2.24 -7.54 -4.98
N LEU A 72 -2.05 -6.83 -3.90
CA LEU A 72 -3.08 -6.15 -3.13
C LEU A 72 -2.50 -4.87 -2.54
N LEU A 73 -3.23 -3.77 -2.66
CA LEU A 73 -2.93 -2.52 -1.99
C LEU A 73 -4.20 -1.89 -1.44
N VAL A 74 -4.03 -1.10 -0.41
CA VAL A 74 -5.06 -0.24 0.18
C VAL A 74 -4.56 1.20 0.16
N LEU A 75 -5.47 2.16 0.03
CA LEU A 75 -5.13 3.58 0.12
C LEU A 75 -6.34 4.40 0.58
N ASP A 76 -6.05 5.56 1.13
CA ASP A 76 -7.00 6.59 1.45
C ASP A 76 -6.30 7.95 1.39
N VAL A 77 -6.61 8.72 0.34
CA VAL A 77 -6.02 10.06 0.10
C VAL A 77 -6.95 11.19 0.53
N SER A 78 -8.08 10.85 1.19
CA SER A 78 -9.00 11.85 1.74
C SER A 78 -8.42 12.49 3.00
N GLU A 79 -8.71 13.78 3.22
CA GLU A 79 -8.23 14.51 4.41
C GLU A 79 -8.85 13.96 5.69
N GLU A 80 -10.13 13.56 5.63
CA GLU A 80 -10.90 13.08 6.78
C GLU A 80 -10.73 11.56 7.04
N LYS A 81 -9.92 10.86 6.24
CA LYS A 81 -9.72 9.39 6.30
C LYS A 81 -11.05 8.61 6.17
N ASP A 82 -11.93 9.08 5.27
CA ASP A 82 -13.26 8.53 5.02
C ASP A 82 -13.46 7.99 3.59
N GLY A 83 -12.38 7.93 2.82
CA GLY A 83 -12.34 7.45 1.43
C GLY A 83 -11.50 6.19 1.20
N PRO A 84 -11.62 5.12 2.03
CA PRO A 84 -10.80 3.92 1.88
C PRO A 84 -11.05 3.21 0.54
N GLN A 85 -9.98 2.83 -0.14
CA GLN A 85 -10.01 2.18 -1.43
C GLN A 85 -9.11 0.95 -1.43
N THR A 86 -9.58 -0.12 -2.06
CA THR A 86 -8.84 -1.39 -2.19
C THR A 86 -8.67 -1.71 -3.67
N PHE A 87 -7.46 -2.11 -4.05
CA PHE A 87 -7.13 -2.52 -5.40
C PHE A 87 -6.48 -3.92 -5.34
N ILE A 88 -7.18 -4.91 -5.88
CA ILE A 88 -6.71 -6.29 -5.97
C ILE A 88 -6.28 -6.56 -7.40
N ASN A 89 -5.11 -7.16 -7.58
CA ASN A 89 -4.49 -7.40 -8.88
C ASN A 89 -4.37 -6.14 -9.75
N PRO A 90 -3.93 -4.99 -9.18
CA PRO A 90 -3.88 -3.76 -9.93
C PRO A 90 -2.82 -3.79 -11.04
N THR A 91 -3.18 -3.16 -12.16
CA THR A 91 -2.30 -2.73 -13.24
C THR A 91 -2.69 -1.32 -13.63
N TYR A 92 -1.80 -0.58 -14.31
CA TYR A 92 -2.17 0.73 -14.84
C TYR A 92 -1.59 0.98 -16.23
N GLU A 93 -2.24 1.88 -16.94
CA GLU A 93 -1.79 2.48 -18.19
C GLU A 93 -1.63 3.97 -17.99
N VAL A 94 -0.58 4.56 -18.56
CA VAL A 94 -0.38 6.01 -18.55
C VAL A 94 -1.32 6.63 -19.59
N ILE A 95 -2.18 7.56 -19.16
CA ILE A 95 -3.09 8.31 -20.04
C ILE A 95 -2.60 9.73 -20.31
N GLU A 96 -1.71 10.25 -19.47
CA GLU A 96 -1.03 11.51 -19.68
C GLU A 96 0.45 11.36 -19.31
N GLU A 97 1.34 11.56 -20.29
CA GLU A 97 2.78 11.41 -20.11
C GLU A 97 3.44 12.61 -19.40
N ALA A 98 2.71 13.71 -19.22
CA ALA A 98 3.20 14.83 -18.43
C ALA A 98 3.60 14.36 -17.03
N LEU A 99 4.81 14.71 -16.61
CA LEU A 99 5.30 14.33 -15.28
C LEU A 99 4.91 15.38 -14.25
N THR A 100 4.45 14.90 -13.10
CA THR A 100 4.23 15.72 -11.90
C THR A 100 5.21 15.28 -10.82
N GLU A 101 5.86 16.26 -10.21
CA GLU A 101 6.78 16.02 -9.10
C GLU A 101 6.03 16.12 -7.78
N HIS A 102 6.20 15.11 -6.93
CA HIS A 102 5.70 15.07 -5.56
C HIS A 102 6.80 14.63 -4.61
N ASP A 103 6.78 15.18 -3.41
CA ASP A 103 7.61 14.65 -2.32
C ASP A 103 6.96 13.36 -1.81
N GLU A 104 7.56 12.24 -2.14
CA GLU A 104 7.12 10.93 -1.70
C GLU A 104 7.79 10.52 -0.39
N GLY A 105 6.98 10.09 0.57
CA GLY A 105 7.38 9.33 1.74
C GLY A 105 6.90 7.88 1.62
N CYS A 106 7.39 7.00 2.46
CA CYS A 106 7.00 5.61 2.48
C CYS A 106 7.06 5.05 3.90
N LEU A 107 6.03 4.32 4.32
CA LEU A 107 6.01 3.64 5.61
C LEU A 107 7.17 2.64 5.77
N SER A 108 7.66 2.08 4.66
CA SER A 108 8.84 1.21 4.63
C SER A 108 10.18 1.96 4.56
N VAL A 109 10.17 3.30 4.50
CA VAL A 109 11.38 4.16 4.51
C VAL A 109 11.14 5.32 5.47
N PRO A 110 10.97 5.04 6.77
CA PRO A 110 10.51 6.01 7.75
C PRO A 110 11.45 7.22 7.86
N GLY A 111 10.85 8.42 7.95
CA GLY A 111 11.55 9.68 8.17
C GLY A 111 12.29 10.24 6.95
N PHE A 112 12.05 9.71 5.75
CA PHE A 112 12.60 10.24 4.51
C PHE A 112 11.51 10.60 3.53
N TYR A 113 11.69 11.79 2.93
CA TYR A 113 10.86 12.32 1.85
C TYR A 113 11.78 12.82 0.75
N GLU A 114 11.48 12.47 -0.50
CA GLU A 114 12.27 12.88 -1.65
C GLU A 114 11.36 13.09 -2.86
N THR A 115 11.69 14.06 -3.68
CA THR A 115 10.94 14.39 -4.87
C THR A 115 11.07 13.29 -5.93
N VAL A 116 9.94 12.74 -6.38
CA VAL A 116 9.85 11.76 -7.46
C VAL A 116 8.93 12.30 -8.55
N ALA A 117 9.35 12.17 -9.80
CA ALA A 117 8.54 12.51 -10.97
C ALA A 117 7.77 11.29 -11.45
N ARG A 118 6.45 11.42 -11.56
CA ARG A 118 5.56 10.35 -12.06
C ARG A 118 4.60 10.88 -13.12
N PRO A 119 4.10 10.03 -14.03
CA PRO A 119 2.99 10.37 -14.92
C PRO A 119 1.82 10.99 -14.16
N SER A 120 1.31 12.13 -14.64
CA SER A 120 0.30 12.93 -13.95
C SER A 120 -1.07 12.26 -13.90
N ALA A 121 -1.39 11.44 -14.93
CA ALA A 121 -2.66 10.73 -15.02
C ALA A 121 -2.47 9.29 -15.50
N ILE A 122 -3.15 8.37 -14.83
CA ILE A 122 -3.17 6.95 -15.14
C ILE A 122 -4.60 6.42 -15.18
N LYS A 123 -4.81 5.33 -15.92
CA LYS A 123 -5.99 4.50 -15.82
C LYS A 123 -5.60 3.18 -15.15
N VAL A 124 -6.11 2.95 -13.97
CA VAL A 124 -5.88 1.70 -13.22
C VAL A 124 -6.99 0.71 -13.52
N THR A 125 -6.62 -0.54 -13.75
CA THR A 125 -7.53 -1.68 -13.82
C THR A 125 -7.24 -2.59 -12.63
N ALA A 126 -8.27 -2.94 -11.84
CA ALA A 126 -8.12 -3.78 -10.65
C ALA A 126 -9.39 -4.59 -10.40
N GLN A 127 -9.38 -5.43 -9.39
CA GLN A 127 -10.53 -6.20 -8.92
C GLN A 127 -10.99 -5.70 -7.55
N ASN A 128 -12.29 -5.77 -7.30
CA ASN A 128 -12.87 -5.52 -5.98
C ASN A 128 -12.88 -6.81 -5.12
N LEU A 129 -13.43 -6.73 -3.90
CA LEU A 129 -13.55 -7.86 -2.96
C LEU A 129 -14.37 -9.05 -3.48
N LYS A 130 -15.20 -8.83 -4.51
CA LYS A 130 -15.97 -9.90 -5.17
C LYS A 130 -15.25 -10.54 -6.35
N GLY A 131 -14.04 -10.06 -6.66
CA GLY A 131 -13.29 -10.48 -7.86
C GLY A 131 -13.77 -9.81 -9.14
N GLU A 132 -14.68 -8.84 -9.08
CA GLU A 132 -15.18 -8.10 -10.24
C GLU A 132 -14.16 -7.05 -10.68
N THR A 133 -13.85 -7.03 -11.96
CA THR A 133 -12.91 -6.05 -12.53
C THR A 133 -13.57 -4.69 -12.65
N PHE A 134 -12.83 -3.65 -12.30
CA PHE A 134 -13.19 -2.26 -12.52
C PHE A 134 -12.03 -1.46 -13.09
N GLU A 135 -12.34 -0.36 -13.73
CA GLU A 135 -11.36 0.62 -14.23
C GLU A 135 -11.61 1.97 -13.54
N ARG A 136 -10.54 2.71 -13.31
CA ARG A 136 -10.60 4.05 -12.72
C ARG A 136 -9.47 4.92 -13.26
N GLU A 137 -9.84 6.14 -13.66
CA GLU A 137 -8.85 7.19 -13.93
C GLU A 137 -8.43 7.84 -12.61
N ALA A 138 -7.14 8.11 -12.50
CA ALA A 138 -6.53 8.74 -11.34
C ALA A 138 -5.59 9.86 -11.77
N THR A 139 -5.66 10.99 -11.06
CA THR A 139 -4.83 12.17 -11.27
C THR A 139 -4.28 12.67 -9.93
N GLY A 140 -3.31 13.57 -9.95
CA GLY A 140 -2.76 14.20 -8.74
C GLY A 140 -2.23 13.18 -7.74
N ILE A 141 -2.47 13.42 -6.45
CA ILE A 141 -1.96 12.58 -5.37
C ILE A 141 -2.47 11.13 -5.45
N LEU A 142 -3.71 10.92 -5.93
CA LEU A 142 -4.24 9.57 -6.13
C LEU A 142 -3.44 8.79 -7.17
N SER A 143 -3.09 9.43 -8.31
CA SER A 143 -2.23 8.83 -9.33
C SER A 143 -0.87 8.46 -8.77
N THR A 144 -0.23 9.39 -8.06
CA THR A 144 1.07 9.17 -7.42
C THR A 144 1.03 8.02 -6.43
N CYS A 145 0.03 7.99 -5.54
CA CYS A 145 -0.12 6.97 -4.53
C CYS A 145 -0.32 5.57 -5.14
N ILE A 146 -1.22 5.43 -6.13
CA ILE A 146 -1.44 4.14 -6.82
C ILE A 146 -0.15 3.63 -7.47
N GLN A 147 0.59 4.49 -8.16
CA GLN A 147 1.86 4.12 -8.80
C GLN A 147 2.91 3.70 -7.76
N HIS A 148 3.00 4.40 -6.64
CA HIS A 148 3.89 4.09 -5.53
C HIS A 148 3.60 2.70 -4.95
N GLU A 149 2.32 2.40 -4.69
CA GLU A 149 1.92 1.11 -4.12
C GLU A 149 2.07 -0.05 -5.13
N ILE A 150 1.85 0.18 -6.43
CA ILE A 150 2.12 -0.83 -7.46
C ILE A 150 3.62 -1.11 -7.58
N ASP A 151 4.49 -0.11 -7.44
CA ASP A 151 5.94 -0.32 -7.38
C ASP A 151 6.31 -1.31 -6.26
N HIS A 152 5.71 -1.18 -5.07
CA HIS A 152 5.93 -2.15 -3.99
C HIS A 152 5.54 -3.57 -4.37
N LEU A 153 4.42 -3.75 -5.11
CA LEU A 153 4.00 -5.06 -5.61
C LEU A 153 4.97 -5.65 -6.63
N ASP A 154 5.74 -4.79 -7.31
CA ASP A 154 6.77 -5.18 -8.28
C ASP A 154 8.18 -5.22 -7.68
N GLY A 155 8.29 -5.12 -6.35
CA GLY A 155 9.56 -5.17 -5.61
C GLY A 155 10.41 -3.92 -5.74
N LYS A 156 9.81 -2.77 -6.11
CA LYS A 156 10.46 -1.47 -6.22
C LYS A 156 10.10 -0.59 -5.02
N LEU A 157 10.93 0.39 -4.75
CA LEU A 157 10.72 1.41 -3.73
C LEU A 157 11.00 2.80 -4.34
N PHE A 158 10.39 3.85 -3.80
CA PHE A 158 10.64 5.22 -4.31
C PHE A 158 12.13 5.59 -4.28
N VAL A 159 12.93 5.03 -3.36
CA VAL A 159 14.37 5.24 -3.29
C VAL A 159 15.12 4.76 -4.56
N ASP A 160 14.51 3.90 -5.37
CA ASP A 160 15.11 3.41 -6.62
C ASP A 160 15.12 4.48 -7.72
N TYR A 161 14.26 5.48 -7.63
CA TYR A 161 14.21 6.65 -8.52
C TYR A 161 15.26 7.71 -8.16
N LEU A 162 15.88 7.58 -6.99
CA LEU A 162 16.88 8.53 -6.50
C LEU A 162 18.29 8.21 -7.04
N SER A 163 19.17 9.22 -6.98
CA SER A 163 20.59 8.99 -7.27
C SER A 163 21.18 7.94 -6.33
N THR A 164 22.19 7.23 -6.81
CA THR A 164 22.90 6.20 -6.03
C THR A 164 23.40 6.74 -4.68
N LEU A 165 23.88 7.98 -4.65
CA LEU A 165 24.37 8.62 -3.44
C LEU A 165 23.25 8.85 -2.41
N LYS A 166 22.10 9.39 -2.83
CA LYS A 166 20.93 9.59 -1.97
C LYS A 166 20.44 8.25 -1.41
N ARG A 167 20.24 7.25 -2.26
CA ARG A 167 19.79 5.92 -1.86
C ARG A 167 20.74 5.26 -0.85
N GLN A 168 22.05 5.33 -1.06
CA GLN A 168 23.04 4.79 -0.12
C GLN A 168 23.02 5.53 1.23
N ARG A 169 22.83 6.85 1.23
CA ARG A 169 22.73 7.66 2.45
C ARG A 169 21.50 7.25 3.28
N ILE A 170 20.34 7.09 2.65
CA ILE A 170 19.11 6.62 3.29
C ILE A 170 19.34 5.23 3.89
N ARG A 171 19.85 4.30 3.09
CA ARG A 171 20.16 2.94 3.53
C ARG A 171 21.06 2.91 4.78
N SER A 172 22.19 3.62 4.73
CA SER A 172 23.14 3.64 5.83
C SER A 172 22.57 4.23 7.12
N LYS A 173 21.63 5.19 7.00
CA LYS A 173 20.98 5.78 8.15
C LYS A 173 20.00 4.81 8.79
N LEU A 174 19.12 4.17 8.02
CA LEU A 174 18.17 3.17 8.51
C LEU A 174 18.87 1.95 9.11
N GLU A 175 19.92 1.42 8.48
CA GLU A 175 20.73 0.31 9.05
C GLU A 175 21.35 0.67 10.40
N LYS A 176 21.73 1.94 10.62
CA LYS A 176 22.25 2.40 11.93
C LYS A 176 21.14 2.51 12.98
N GLU A 177 19.95 2.96 12.58
CA GLU A 177 18.80 3.07 13.47
C GLU A 177 18.31 1.68 13.91
N HIS A 178 18.20 0.73 12.99
CA HIS A 178 17.83 -0.66 13.30
C HIS A 178 18.82 -1.33 14.28
N LYS A 179 20.14 -1.05 14.13
CA LYS A 179 21.16 -1.58 15.06
C LYS A 179 21.10 -1.00 16.47
N LYS A 180 20.47 0.16 16.65
CA LYS A 180 20.31 0.79 17.98
C LYS A 180 19.05 0.31 18.69
N SER A 181 18.05 -0.17 17.91
CA SER A 181 16.76 -0.63 18.41
C SER A 181 16.70 -2.14 18.65
N ALA A 182 17.72 -2.90 18.23
CA ALA A 182 17.90 -4.33 18.44
C ALA A 182 18.79 -4.62 19.65
#